data_1d34d97ad386426259625d53029da276
#
_entry.id   1d34d97ad386426259625d53029da276
#
_cell.length_a   1.000
_cell.length_b   1.000
_cell.length_c   1.000
_cell.angle_alpha   90.00
_cell.angle_beta   90.00
_cell.angle_gamma   90.00
#
_symmetry.space_group_name_H-M   'P 1'
#
loop_
_entity.id
_entity.type
_entity.pdbx_description
1 polymer ?
#
loop_
_entity_poly.entity_id
_entity_poly.type
_entity_poly.pdbx_seq_one_letter_code
_entity_poly.pdbx_strand_id
1 'polypeptide(L)'
;MLYPIHYEEEIRQSAEKYQLDPLLIAAVIRVETNYKPDATSSKGAHGLMQLMPDTSEWIIEKAPFPGEFKNRLDDPAVSIELGSWYLNWMFKQFNGNTFAVLAGYNAGHGIVSRWLLEGRWDGTLDNTDQIPYGETKRYVQRVTYYYDKYYKTYAEDWGIR
;
A
#
# COMPACT_ATOMS: atom_id res chain seq x y z
N MET A 1 -7.56 22.57 -4.44
CA MET A 1 -7.82 21.22 -4.96
C MET A 1 -8.18 20.29 -3.80
N LEU A 2 -9.28 19.53 -3.94
CA LEU A 2 -9.82 18.72 -2.84
C LEU A 2 -8.99 17.45 -2.54
N TYR A 3 -8.34 16.87 -3.51
CA TYR A 3 -7.60 15.62 -3.35
C TYR A 3 -6.21 15.76 -3.96
N PRO A 4 -5.31 16.59 -3.37
CA PRO A 4 -3.99 16.78 -3.93
C PRO A 4 -3.13 15.52 -3.77
N ILE A 5 -2.34 15.22 -4.80
CA ILE A 5 -1.33 14.17 -4.76
C ILE A 5 0.05 14.85 -4.75
N HIS A 6 0.93 14.37 -3.86
CA HIS A 6 2.31 14.81 -3.78
C HIS A 6 3.23 13.68 -4.20
N TYR A 7 4.48 13.99 -4.52
CA TYR A 7 5.49 13.00 -4.95
C TYR A 7 5.05 12.25 -6.23
N GLU A 8 4.40 12.95 -7.15
CA GLU A 8 3.87 12.35 -8.37
C GLU A 8 4.96 11.62 -9.16
N GLU A 9 6.13 12.23 -9.31
CA GLU A 9 7.22 11.63 -10.09
C GLU A 9 7.67 10.29 -9.50
N GLU A 10 7.94 10.26 -8.19
CA GLU A 10 8.35 9.05 -7.49
C GLU A 10 7.28 7.97 -7.56
N ILE A 11 6.02 8.36 -7.40
CA ILE A 11 4.88 7.43 -7.50
C ILE A 11 4.80 6.84 -8.92
N ARG A 12 4.88 7.67 -9.95
CA ARG A 12 4.76 7.20 -11.33
C ARG A 12 5.93 6.32 -11.74
N GLN A 13 7.14 6.64 -11.30
CA GLN A 13 8.33 5.81 -11.57
C GLN A 13 8.18 4.42 -10.96
N SER A 14 7.79 4.33 -9.70
CA SER A 14 7.60 3.03 -9.03
C SER A 14 6.42 2.26 -9.61
N ALA A 15 5.34 2.94 -9.97
CA ALA A 15 4.19 2.32 -10.62
C ALA A 15 4.58 1.66 -11.94
N GLU A 16 5.36 2.36 -12.76
CA GLU A 16 5.86 1.82 -14.02
C GLU A 16 6.77 0.62 -13.79
N LYS A 17 7.73 0.76 -12.87
CA LYS A 17 8.72 -0.28 -12.57
C LYS A 17 8.06 -1.57 -12.06
N TYR A 18 7.05 -1.46 -11.21
CA TYR A 18 6.39 -2.61 -10.58
C TYR A 18 5.02 -2.94 -11.18
N GLN A 19 4.66 -2.28 -12.28
CA GLN A 19 3.40 -2.52 -12.99
C GLN A 19 2.17 -2.37 -12.09
N LEU A 20 2.14 -1.27 -11.34
CA LEU A 20 1.05 -0.93 -10.45
C LEU A 20 0.29 0.28 -10.98
N ASP A 21 -0.97 0.38 -10.57
CA ASP A 21 -1.75 1.60 -10.75
C ASP A 21 -1.17 2.70 -9.84
N PRO A 22 -0.65 3.81 -10.39
CA PRO A 22 -0.06 4.87 -9.57
C PRO A 22 -1.07 5.51 -8.61
N LEU A 23 -2.35 5.53 -8.95
CA LEU A 23 -3.37 6.08 -8.07
C LEU A 23 -3.61 5.18 -6.85
N LEU A 24 -3.37 3.89 -6.97
CA LEU A 24 -3.43 2.98 -5.82
C LEU A 24 -2.29 3.27 -4.84
N ILE A 25 -1.07 3.47 -5.35
CA ILE A 25 0.07 3.86 -4.51
C ILE A 25 -0.25 5.18 -3.79
N ALA A 26 -0.76 6.17 -4.52
CA ALA A 26 -1.16 7.46 -3.95
C ALA A 26 -2.21 7.30 -2.86
N ALA A 27 -3.22 6.46 -3.07
CA ALA A 27 -4.28 6.23 -2.09
C ALA A 27 -3.73 5.57 -0.81
N VAL A 28 -2.80 4.64 -0.94
CA VAL A 28 -2.12 4.03 0.22
C VAL A 28 -1.36 5.09 1.00
N ILE A 29 -0.56 5.92 0.33
CA ILE A 29 0.18 7.00 0.99
C ILE A 29 -0.77 7.97 1.71
N ARG A 30 -1.88 8.32 1.06
CA ARG A 30 -2.88 9.21 1.65
C ARG A 30 -3.42 8.68 2.97
N VAL A 31 -3.76 7.40 3.00
CA VAL A 31 -4.33 6.77 4.20
C VAL A 31 -3.26 6.53 5.26
N GLU A 32 -2.05 6.12 4.87
CA GLU A 32 -0.98 5.83 5.82
C GLU A 32 -0.46 7.08 6.53
N THR A 33 -0.17 8.14 5.78
CA THR A 33 0.55 9.30 6.34
C THR A 33 0.03 10.66 5.88
N ASN A 34 -0.92 10.69 4.95
CA ASN A 34 -1.29 11.94 4.28
C ASN A 34 -0.07 12.68 3.73
N TYR A 35 0.84 11.94 3.10
CA TYR A 35 2.05 12.46 2.44
C TYR A 35 3.08 13.09 3.41
N LYS A 36 3.12 12.65 4.67
CA LYS A 36 4.14 13.10 5.63
C LYS A 36 5.33 12.13 5.61
N PRO A 37 6.49 12.55 5.07
CA PRO A 37 7.60 11.60 4.82
C PRO A 37 8.29 11.09 6.09
N ASP A 38 8.22 11.83 7.20
CA ASP A 38 8.84 11.48 8.45
C ASP A 38 7.87 10.90 9.49
N ALA A 39 6.67 10.52 9.07
CA ALA A 39 5.66 10.00 9.98
C ALA A 39 6.11 8.67 10.60
N THR A 40 5.93 8.54 11.91
CA THR A 40 6.20 7.31 12.66
C THR A 40 4.98 6.96 13.49
N SER A 41 4.46 5.73 13.32
CA SER A 41 3.32 5.27 14.10
C SER A 41 3.74 4.85 15.51
N SER A 42 2.76 4.68 16.40
CA SER A 42 2.99 4.17 17.75
C SER A 42 3.63 2.78 17.75
N LYS A 43 3.44 2.01 16.68
CA LYS A 43 4.01 0.65 16.54
C LYS A 43 5.37 0.66 15.84
N GLY A 44 5.88 1.83 15.42
CA GLY A 44 7.18 1.95 14.77
C GLY A 44 7.17 1.86 13.25
N ALA A 45 6.01 1.84 12.61
CA ALA A 45 5.94 1.98 11.16
C ALA A 45 6.43 3.36 10.75
N HIS A 46 7.22 3.48 9.69
CA HIS A 46 7.90 4.72 9.35
C HIS A 46 7.80 5.06 7.87
N GLY A 47 7.77 6.36 7.57
CA GLY A 47 7.81 6.91 6.22
C GLY A 47 6.46 6.99 5.54
N LEU A 48 6.47 7.49 4.30
CA LEU A 48 5.24 7.74 3.52
C LEU A 48 4.30 6.54 3.44
N MET A 49 4.86 5.34 3.27
CA MET A 49 4.08 4.13 3.10
C MET A 49 4.06 3.25 4.37
N GLN A 50 4.56 3.78 5.49
CA GLN A 50 4.43 3.17 6.83
C GLN A 50 4.91 1.72 6.89
N LEU A 51 6.16 1.48 6.51
CA LEU A 51 6.74 0.15 6.62
C LEU A 51 7.25 -0.09 8.05
N MET A 52 6.91 -1.25 8.60
CA MET A 52 7.47 -1.72 9.86
C MET A 52 8.94 -2.11 9.66
N PRO A 53 9.80 -1.96 10.69
CA PRO A 53 11.21 -2.32 10.56
C PRO A 53 11.46 -3.72 10.04
N ASP A 54 10.76 -4.72 10.58
CA ASP A 54 10.91 -6.11 10.14
C ASP A 54 10.48 -6.29 8.69
N THR A 55 9.41 -5.61 8.28
CA THR A 55 8.91 -5.68 6.91
C THR A 55 9.91 -5.05 5.95
N SER A 56 10.44 -3.87 6.27
CA SER A 56 11.42 -3.20 5.40
C SER A 56 12.71 -4.01 5.27
N GLU A 57 13.20 -4.61 6.35
CA GLU A 57 14.38 -5.48 6.30
C GLU A 57 14.12 -6.70 5.43
N TRP A 58 12.97 -7.32 5.57
CA TRP A 58 12.57 -8.47 4.74
C TRP A 58 12.51 -8.09 3.25
N ILE A 59 11.91 -6.95 2.92
CA ILE A 59 11.82 -6.46 1.54
C ILE A 59 13.21 -6.24 0.96
N ILE A 60 14.08 -5.55 1.71
CA ILE A 60 15.44 -5.23 1.27
C ILE A 60 16.24 -6.49 0.96
N GLU A 61 16.13 -7.50 1.81
CA GLU A 61 16.80 -8.78 1.61
C GLU A 61 16.22 -9.55 0.42
N LYS A 62 14.88 -9.57 0.32
CA LYS A 62 14.17 -10.34 -0.71
C LYS A 62 14.34 -9.75 -2.10
N ALA A 63 14.39 -8.43 -2.25
CA ALA A 63 14.33 -7.75 -3.53
C ALA A 63 15.57 -7.84 -4.43
N PRO A 64 16.86 -7.92 -4.10
CA PRO A 64 17.58 -7.27 -3.01
C PRO A 64 17.80 -5.78 -3.28
N PHE A 65 17.53 -4.95 -2.28
CA PHE A 65 17.82 -3.53 -2.31
C PHE A 65 19.09 -3.21 -1.52
N PRO A 66 19.68 -2.00 -1.68
CA PRO A 66 20.80 -1.60 -0.82
C PRO A 66 20.44 -1.68 0.65
N GLY A 67 21.31 -2.29 1.47
CA GLY A 67 21.04 -2.48 2.90
C GLY A 67 20.79 -1.19 3.66
N GLU A 68 21.39 -0.07 3.21
CA GLU A 68 21.22 1.25 3.83
C GLU A 68 19.79 1.81 3.72
N PHE A 69 18.94 1.26 2.83
CA PHE A 69 17.56 1.70 2.66
C PHE A 69 16.75 1.56 3.96
N LYS A 70 17.10 0.61 4.81
CA LYS A 70 16.43 0.44 6.11
C LYS A 70 16.52 1.68 7.01
N ASN A 71 17.54 2.51 6.81
CA ASN A 71 17.76 3.74 7.57
C ASN A 71 17.28 4.99 6.84
N ARG A 72 16.61 4.81 5.69
CA ARG A 72 16.19 5.92 4.82
C ARG A 72 14.69 5.84 4.50
N LEU A 73 13.89 5.31 5.41
CA LEU A 73 12.44 5.18 5.18
C LEU A 73 11.74 6.54 5.19
N ASP A 74 12.37 7.59 5.70
CA ASP A 74 11.88 8.96 5.61
C ASP A 74 12.22 9.64 4.28
N ASP A 75 13.05 9.03 3.44
CA ASP A 75 13.28 9.49 2.07
C ASP A 75 12.09 9.05 1.21
N PRO A 76 11.33 9.99 0.60
CA PRO A 76 10.16 9.66 -0.19
C PRO A 76 10.44 8.62 -1.29
N ALA A 77 11.54 8.76 -2.01
CA ALA A 77 11.89 7.83 -3.09
C ALA A 77 12.10 6.42 -2.56
N VAL A 78 12.76 6.26 -1.41
CA VAL A 78 13.02 4.96 -0.79
C VAL A 78 11.72 4.33 -0.30
N SER A 79 10.91 5.08 0.46
CA SER A 79 9.65 4.55 0.99
C SER A 79 8.71 4.10 -0.13
N ILE A 80 8.56 4.91 -1.17
CA ILE A 80 7.69 4.60 -2.31
C ILE A 80 8.21 3.38 -3.07
N GLU A 81 9.52 3.27 -3.28
CA GLU A 81 10.13 2.11 -3.95
C GLU A 81 9.86 0.82 -3.17
N LEU A 82 10.16 0.80 -1.87
CA LEU A 82 9.99 -0.40 -1.05
C LEU A 82 8.51 -0.77 -0.91
N GLY A 83 7.66 0.21 -0.65
CA GLY A 83 6.22 -0.03 -0.50
C GLY A 83 5.58 -0.52 -1.80
N SER A 84 6.00 0.01 -2.93
CA SER A 84 5.51 -0.41 -4.25
C SER A 84 5.96 -1.82 -4.59
N TRP A 85 7.22 -2.16 -4.31
CA TRP A 85 7.70 -3.54 -4.48
C TRP A 85 6.84 -4.50 -3.64
N TYR A 86 6.55 -4.13 -2.40
CA TYR A 86 5.76 -4.96 -1.49
C TYR A 86 4.32 -5.15 -1.98
N LEU A 87 3.69 -4.08 -2.47
CA LEU A 87 2.36 -4.18 -3.09
C LEU A 87 2.38 -5.14 -4.28
N ASN A 88 3.36 -5.01 -5.17
CA ASN A 88 3.48 -5.91 -6.32
C ASN A 88 3.66 -7.36 -5.88
N TRP A 89 4.51 -7.59 -4.89
CA TRP A 89 4.72 -8.93 -4.34
C TRP A 89 3.40 -9.52 -3.83
N MET A 90 2.62 -8.74 -3.08
CA MET A 90 1.33 -9.19 -2.57
C MET A 90 0.29 -9.41 -3.67
N PHE A 91 0.30 -8.61 -4.73
CA PHE A 91 -0.58 -8.87 -5.88
C PHE A 91 -0.33 -10.25 -6.47
N LYS A 92 0.91 -10.69 -6.51
CA LYS A 92 1.25 -12.06 -6.96
C LYS A 92 0.75 -13.11 -5.97
N GLN A 93 0.89 -12.85 -4.67
CA GLN A 93 0.43 -13.79 -3.64
C GLN A 93 -1.09 -13.96 -3.64
N PHE A 94 -1.83 -12.89 -3.92
CA PHE A 94 -3.31 -12.89 -3.87
C PHE A 94 -3.96 -12.93 -5.24
N ASN A 95 -3.23 -13.35 -6.27
CA ASN A 95 -3.77 -13.54 -7.63
C ASN A 95 -4.50 -12.31 -8.17
N GLY A 96 -3.97 -11.12 -7.90
CA GLY A 96 -4.51 -9.86 -8.40
C GLY A 96 -5.69 -9.29 -7.61
N ASN A 97 -6.06 -9.88 -6.48
CA ASN A 97 -7.15 -9.37 -5.66
C ASN A 97 -6.70 -8.13 -4.88
N THR A 98 -7.09 -6.95 -5.35
CA THR A 98 -6.71 -5.66 -4.75
C THR A 98 -7.11 -5.57 -3.27
N PHE A 99 -8.30 -6.04 -2.91
CA PHE A 99 -8.79 -5.91 -1.53
C PHE A 99 -8.00 -6.80 -0.56
N ALA A 100 -7.63 -8.00 -1.00
CA ALA A 100 -6.74 -8.88 -0.23
C ALA A 100 -5.35 -8.25 -0.07
N VAL A 101 -4.83 -7.61 -1.13
CA VAL A 101 -3.55 -6.88 -1.06
C VAL A 101 -3.62 -5.76 -0.03
N LEU A 102 -4.67 -4.95 -0.06
CA LEU A 102 -4.82 -3.85 0.90
C LEU A 102 -4.95 -4.36 2.33
N ALA A 103 -5.75 -5.40 2.53
CA ALA A 103 -5.87 -6.03 3.84
C ALA A 103 -4.51 -6.58 4.32
N GLY A 104 -3.78 -7.25 3.42
CA GLY A 104 -2.45 -7.80 3.72
C GLY A 104 -1.42 -6.73 4.02
N TYR A 105 -1.50 -5.58 3.35
CA TYR A 105 -0.60 -4.46 3.61
C TYR A 105 -0.78 -3.95 5.05
N ASN A 106 -2.01 -3.88 5.54
CA ASN A 106 -2.32 -3.40 6.88
C ASN A 106 -2.14 -4.46 7.97
N ALA A 107 -2.66 -5.67 7.76
CA ALA A 107 -2.71 -6.72 8.79
C ALA A 107 -1.56 -7.73 8.69
N GLY A 108 -0.86 -7.78 7.56
CA GLY A 108 0.11 -8.83 7.26
C GLY A 108 -0.47 -9.86 6.30
N HIS A 109 0.32 -10.22 5.28
CA HIS A 109 -0.15 -11.13 4.23
C HIS A 109 -0.48 -12.54 4.74
N GLY A 110 0.26 -13.02 5.74
CA GLY A 110 0.03 -14.36 6.29
C GLY A 110 -1.30 -14.49 6.98
N ILE A 111 -1.70 -13.48 7.75
CA ILE A 111 -3.00 -13.44 8.42
C ILE A 111 -4.14 -13.40 7.40
N VAL A 112 -4.01 -12.56 6.38
CA VAL A 112 -5.05 -12.44 5.34
C VAL A 112 -5.16 -13.72 4.54
N SER A 113 -4.04 -14.35 4.19
CA SER A 113 -4.05 -15.65 3.52
C SER A 113 -4.84 -16.67 4.34
N ARG A 114 -4.65 -16.68 5.65
CA ARG A 114 -5.38 -17.58 6.54
C ARG A 114 -6.88 -17.28 6.55
N TRP A 115 -7.26 -16.01 6.62
CA TRP A 115 -8.69 -15.65 6.57
C TRP A 115 -9.37 -16.15 5.31
N LEU A 116 -8.69 -16.01 4.16
CA LEU A 116 -9.22 -16.47 2.89
C LEU A 116 -9.32 -17.99 2.84
N LEU A 117 -8.29 -18.72 3.28
CA LEU A 117 -8.27 -20.18 3.29
C LEU A 117 -9.32 -20.77 4.24
N GLU A 118 -9.52 -20.15 5.39
CA GLU A 118 -10.49 -20.61 6.40
C GLU A 118 -11.91 -20.14 6.11
N GLY A 119 -12.11 -19.37 5.04
CA GLY A 119 -13.44 -18.85 4.69
C GLY A 119 -13.98 -17.78 5.64
N ARG A 120 -13.11 -17.12 6.40
CA ARG A 120 -13.52 -16.04 7.30
C ARG A 120 -13.88 -14.77 6.54
N TRP A 121 -13.24 -14.54 5.42
CA TRP A 121 -13.50 -13.44 4.50
C TRP A 121 -13.37 -13.97 3.07
N ASP A 122 -14.26 -13.56 2.19
CA ASP A 122 -14.23 -14.00 0.80
C ASP A 122 -13.36 -13.12 -0.10
N GLY A 123 -12.69 -12.10 0.45
CA GLY A 123 -11.78 -11.24 -0.31
C GLY A 123 -12.47 -10.15 -1.13
N THR A 124 -13.78 -9.94 -0.94
CA THR A 124 -14.52 -8.91 -1.68
C THR A 124 -14.71 -7.65 -0.87
N LEU A 125 -14.85 -6.51 -1.58
CA LEU A 125 -15.15 -5.23 -0.95
C LEU A 125 -16.53 -5.26 -0.29
N ASP A 126 -17.53 -5.89 -0.93
CA ASP A 126 -18.88 -5.96 -0.41
C ASP A 126 -18.95 -6.68 0.93
N ASN A 127 -18.04 -7.59 1.19
CA ASN A 127 -18.03 -8.39 2.40
C ASN A 127 -16.90 -8.03 3.37
N THR A 128 -16.46 -6.77 3.37
CA THR A 128 -15.44 -6.31 4.34
C THR A 128 -15.89 -6.46 5.80
N ASP A 129 -17.19 -6.58 6.07
CA ASP A 129 -17.70 -6.88 7.41
C ASP A 129 -17.21 -8.24 7.94
N GLN A 130 -16.81 -9.14 7.04
CA GLN A 130 -16.24 -10.44 7.42
C GLN A 130 -14.80 -10.35 7.89
N ILE A 131 -14.11 -9.24 7.67
CA ILE A 131 -12.71 -9.06 8.09
C ILE A 131 -12.67 -9.05 9.62
N PRO A 132 -11.90 -9.98 10.25
CA PRO A 132 -11.87 -10.11 11.71
C PRO A 132 -11.34 -8.88 12.46
N TYR A 133 -10.45 -8.09 11.83
CA TYR A 133 -9.87 -6.89 12.44
C TYR A 133 -10.61 -5.64 11.96
N GLY A 134 -11.24 -4.91 12.87
CA GLY A 134 -11.93 -3.67 12.54
C GLY A 134 -11.02 -2.61 11.93
N GLU A 135 -9.78 -2.51 12.39
CA GLU A 135 -8.79 -1.61 11.82
C GLU A 135 -8.54 -1.92 10.34
N THR A 136 -8.36 -3.19 10.00
CA THR A 136 -8.10 -3.62 8.63
C THR A 136 -9.32 -3.40 7.73
N LYS A 137 -10.51 -3.69 8.24
CA LYS A 137 -11.76 -3.37 7.56
C LYS A 137 -11.80 -1.88 7.17
N ARG A 138 -11.57 -1.00 8.14
CA ARG A 138 -11.57 0.44 7.90
C ARG A 138 -10.48 0.87 6.92
N TYR A 139 -9.31 0.25 7.02
CA TYR A 139 -8.21 0.53 6.13
C TYR A 139 -8.56 0.22 4.66
N VAL A 140 -9.09 -0.97 4.40
CA VAL A 140 -9.51 -1.36 3.04
C VAL A 140 -10.56 -0.38 2.50
N GLN A 141 -11.54 -0.03 3.31
CA GLN A 141 -12.59 0.91 2.91
C GLN A 141 -12.04 2.31 2.64
N ARG A 142 -11.12 2.80 3.47
CA ARG A 142 -10.54 4.14 3.32
C ARG A 142 -9.64 4.24 2.09
N VAL A 143 -8.77 3.25 1.86
CA VAL A 143 -7.93 3.26 0.65
C VAL A 143 -8.80 3.22 -0.60
N THR A 144 -9.83 2.37 -0.61
CA THR A 144 -10.77 2.28 -1.73
C THR A 144 -11.49 3.60 -1.97
N TYR A 145 -11.89 4.28 -0.89
CA TYR A 145 -12.53 5.60 -0.99
C TYR A 145 -11.60 6.62 -1.66
N TYR A 146 -10.34 6.72 -1.21
CA TYR A 146 -9.40 7.69 -1.80
C TYR A 146 -9.00 7.31 -3.21
N TYR A 147 -8.85 6.02 -3.48
CA TYR A 147 -8.61 5.55 -4.84
C TYR A 147 -9.71 6.02 -5.80
N ASP A 148 -10.97 5.86 -5.41
CA ASP A 148 -12.11 6.31 -6.21
C ASP A 148 -12.06 7.81 -6.48
N LYS A 149 -11.77 8.61 -5.45
CA LYS A 149 -11.65 10.06 -5.58
C LYS A 149 -10.48 10.46 -6.49
N TYR A 150 -9.35 9.80 -6.34
CA TYR A 150 -8.20 10.04 -7.21
C TYR A 150 -8.47 9.62 -8.65
N TYR A 151 -9.12 8.50 -8.84
CA TYR A 151 -9.48 8.03 -10.17
C TYR A 151 -10.35 9.06 -10.89
N LYS A 152 -11.40 9.55 -10.24
CA LYS A 152 -12.29 10.56 -10.82
C LYS A 152 -11.58 11.88 -11.12
N THR A 153 -10.56 12.22 -10.33
CA THR A 153 -9.85 13.50 -10.47
C THR A 153 -8.69 13.42 -11.47
N TYR A 154 -7.93 12.32 -11.46
CA TYR A 154 -6.62 12.25 -12.14
C TYR A 154 -6.52 11.23 -13.27
N ALA A 155 -7.44 10.27 -13.39
CA ALA A 155 -7.25 9.16 -14.33
C ALA A 155 -7.02 9.63 -15.76
N GLU A 156 -7.77 10.62 -16.22
CA GLU A 156 -7.62 11.16 -17.57
C GLU A 156 -6.25 11.81 -17.76
N ASP A 157 -5.87 12.72 -16.84
CA ASP A 157 -4.59 13.44 -16.90
C ASP A 157 -3.39 12.50 -16.79
N TRP A 158 -3.52 11.42 -16.04
CA TRP A 158 -2.44 10.46 -15.83
C TRP A 158 -2.46 9.30 -16.84
N GLY A 159 -3.41 9.31 -17.78
CA GLY A 159 -3.51 8.27 -18.79
C GLY A 159 -3.91 6.90 -18.25
N ILE A 160 -4.70 6.86 -17.21
CA ILE A 160 -5.15 5.61 -16.56
C ILE A 160 -6.54 5.26 -17.09
N ARG A 161 -6.72 3.99 -17.45
CA ARG A 161 -7.99 3.48 -17.98
C ARG A 161 -8.76 2.65 -16.97
#